data_25f65cdc8247878b584b5b55a9011b6d
#
_entry.id   25f65cdc8247878b584b5b55a9011b6d
#
_cell.length_a   1.000
_cell.length_b   1.000
_cell.length_c   1.000
_cell.angle_alpha   90.00
_cell.angle_beta   90.00
_cell.angle_gamma   90.00
#
_symmetry.space_group_name_H-M   'P 1'
#
loop_
_entity.id
_entity.type
_entity.pdbx_description
1 polymer ?
#
loop_
_entity_poly.entity_id
_entity_poly.type
_entity_poly.pdbx_seq_one_letter_code
_entity_poly.pdbx_strand_id
1 'polypeptide(L)'
;MPTNSSPEKSFLAYLQTQLPSALPQFLLQQRWFGGKARQIQSIEIPDIVPLTTVNAYLIFARVNYAEGPAETYAIPMVRISSEGQASSLRIHPDRSFAEIILKDALTDQQFLAHLLDAVANRASWPGIKGQVRAVPTSALESLWRPAEGPITPSLMNAEQSNSSVVYDKLLVLKMFRRVEAGLNPDLEIGVFLMEKSSFRNVPPLAGYIEYLDEHGATSLGMLQGYVANQGDAWQFTLRALAEYYEAVSQSNAAGAGEIPRASLVALSGQPVPDEARRRIGAYLDSAALLGRRTAELHLALASR
;
A
#
# COMPACT_ATOMS: atom_id res chain seq x y z
N MET A 1 27.88 -2.54 -37.53
CA MET A 1 27.53 -1.14 -37.23
C MET A 1 27.13 -1.11 -35.76
N PRO A 2 27.85 -0.43 -34.85
CA PRO A 2 27.38 -0.32 -33.47
C PRO A 2 26.12 0.55 -33.47
N THR A 3 25.02 -0.01 -32.99
CA THR A 3 23.74 0.70 -32.77
C THR A 3 24.02 1.80 -31.74
N ASN A 4 23.80 3.04 -32.12
CA ASN A 4 23.91 4.24 -31.30
C ASN A 4 22.79 4.19 -30.22
N SER A 5 22.99 3.38 -29.16
CA SER A 5 22.08 3.35 -28.00
C SER A 5 22.29 4.67 -27.24
N SER A 6 21.18 5.36 -26.92
CA SER A 6 21.28 6.57 -26.10
C SER A 6 22.00 6.26 -24.78
N PRO A 7 22.75 7.20 -24.18
CA PRO A 7 23.43 6.98 -22.89
C PRO A 7 22.51 6.41 -21.81
N GLU A 8 21.24 6.80 -21.80
CA GLU A 8 20.22 6.31 -20.88
C GLU A 8 19.92 4.82 -21.10
N LYS A 9 19.77 4.37 -22.35
CA LYS A 9 19.55 2.95 -22.66
C LYS A 9 20.72 2.07 -22.21
N SER A 10 21.96 2.56 -22.41
CA SER A 10 23.15 1.86 -21.97
C SER A 10 23.20 1.77 -20.44
N PHE A 11 22.78 2.82 -19.74
CA PHE A 11 22.71 2.85 -18.29
C PHE A 11 21.63 1.90 -17.74
N LEU A 12 20.42 1.89 -18.31
CA LEU A 12 19.37 0.96 -17.90
C LEU A 12 19.77 -0.49 -18.14
N ALA A 13 20.42 -0.81 -19.26
CA ALA A 13 20.95 -2.13 -19.54
C ALA A 13 22.02 -2.56 -18.51
N TYR A 14 22.88 -1.63 -18.11
CA TYR A 14 23.85 -1.87 -17.05
C TYR A 14 23.16 -2.16 -15.71
N LEU A 15 22.18 -1.34 -15.29
CA LEU A 15 21.41 -1.60 -14.08
C LEU A 15 20.73 -2.97 -14.13
N GLN A 16 20.14 -3.33 -15.26
CA GLN A 16 19.44 -4.62 -15.44
C GLN A 16 20.37 -5.81 -15.23
N THR A 17 21.66 -5.68 -15.56
CA THR A 17 22.66 -6.73 -15.36
C THR A 17 23.23 -6.79 -13.94
N GLN A 18 23.31 -5.66 -13.24
CA GLN A 18 23.92 -5.58 -11.91
C GLN A 18 22.94 -5.82 -10.76
N LEU A 19 21.69 -5.38 -10.91
CA LEU A 19 20.67 -5.48 -9.88
C LEU A 19 20.40 -6.91 -9.37
N PRO A 20 20.39 -7.97 -10.20
CA PRO A 20 20.18 -9.33 -9.73
C PRO A 20 21.12 -9.78 -8.63
N SER A 21 22.38 -9.35 -8.68
CA SER A 21 23.39 -9.70 -7.66
C SER A 21 23.34 -8.82 -6.42
N ALA A 22 22.90 -7.56 -6.56
CA ALA A 22 22.90 -6.59 -5.49
C ALA A 22 21.61 -6.61 -4.64
N LEU A 23 20.46 -6.95 -5.25
CA LEU A 23 19.15 -6.91 -4.61
C LEU A 23 18.91 -7.90 -3.48
N PRO A 24 19.42 -9.15 -3.49
CA PRO A 24 19.08 -10.12 -2.44
C PRO A 24 19.34 -9.60 -1.03
N GLN A 25 20.52 -9.05 -0.77
CA GLN A 25 20.89 -8.51 0.54
C GLN A 25 20.04 -7.29 0.91
N PHE A 26 19.77 -6.41 -0.05
CA PHE A 26 18.91 -5.24 0.16
C PHE A 26 17.49 -5.66 0.54
N LEU A 27 16.88 -6.61 -0.18
CA LEU A 27 15.52 -7.08 0.07
C LEU A 27 15.34 -7.68 1.46
N LEU A 28 16.29 -8.50 1.91
CA LEU A 28 16.24 -9.11 3.25
C LEU A 28 16.22 -8.09 4.39
N GLN A 29 16.75 -6.88 4.17
CA GLN A 29 16.73 -5.79 5.15
C GLN A 29 15.41 -5.00 5.13
N GLN A 30 14.59 -5.11 4.07
CA GLN A 30 13.37 -4.31 3.93
C GLN A 30 12.22 -4.89 4.76
N ARG A 31 11.51 -4.05 5.51
CA ARG A 31 10.35 -4.49 6.33
C ARG A 31 9.23 -5.07 5.47
N TRP A 32 9.01 -4.48 4.30
CA TRP A 32 7.95 -4.85 3.37
C TRP A 32 8.23 -6.13 2.55
N PHE A 33 9.46 -6.67 2.60
CA PHE A 33 9.78 -7.88 1.85
C PHE A 33 9.21 -9.12 2.54
N GLY A 34 8.24 -9.77 1.91
CA GLY A 34 7.56 -10.95 2.44
C GLY A 34 8.37 -12.25 2.38
N GLY A 35 9.40 -12.29 1.51
CA GLY A 35 10.20 -13.49 1.23
C GLY A 35 11.31 -13.82 2.23
N LYS A 36 11.39 -13.15 3.40
CA LYS A 36 12.53 -13.28 4.34
C LYS A 36 12.78 -14.70 4.86
N ALA A 37 11.72 -15.49 5.01
CA ALA A 37 11.83 -16.88 5.48
C ALA A 37 12.15 -17.88 4.36
N ARG A 38 12.25 -17.42 3.10
CA ARG A 38 12.46 -18.25 1.92
C ARG A 38 13.86 -18.03 1.36
N GLN A 39 14.49 -19.09 0.85
CA GLN A 39 15.79 -18.97 0.18
C GLN A 39 15.62 -18.40 -1.22
N ILE A 40 16.18 -17.23 -1.47
CA ILE A 40 16.23 -16.63 -2.82
C ILE A 40 17.20 -17.43 -3.67
N GLN A 41 16.72 -17.97 -4.80
CA GLN A 41 17.52 -18.70 -5.77
C GLN A 41 18.11 -17.78 -6.84
N SER A 42 17.27 -16.88 -7.38
CA SER A 42 17.69 -15.91 -8.37
C SER A 42 16.75 -14.70 -8.38
N ILE A 43 17.22 -13.59 -8.93
CA ILE A 43 16.38 -12.41 -9.21
C ILE A 43 16.52 -12.07 -10.69
N GLU A 44 15.39 -11.80 -11.34
CA GLU A 44 15.31 -11.30 -12.69
C GLU A 44 14.78 -9.87 -12.65
N ILE A 45 15.22 -9.03 -13.58
CA ILE A 45 14.74 -7.65 -13.71
C ILE A 45 13.94 -7.53 -15.03
N PRO A 46 12.63 -7.81 -15.00
CA PRO A 46 11.79 -7.75 -16.21
C PRO A 46 11.76 -6.37 -16.83
N ASP A 47 11.68 -5.32 -16.01
CA ASP A 47 11.66 -3.94 -16.49
C ASP A 47 12.26 -2.95 -15.50
N ILE A 48 12.69 -1.81 -16.00
CA ILE A 48 13.11 -0.63 -15.25
C ILE A 48 12.47 0.58 -15.91
N VAL A 49 11.69 1.35 -15.15
CA VAL A 49 11.06 2.58 -15.61
C VAL A 49 11.77 3.78 -15.00
N PRO A 50 12.48 4.60 -15.79
CA PRO A 50 13.15 5.79 -15.30
C PRO A 50 12.15 6.92 -15.04
N LEU A 51 12.26 7.55 -13.87
CA LEU A 51 11.57 8.78 -13.49
C LEU A 51 12.60 9.90 -13.46
N THR A 52 12.99 10.36 -14.63
CA THR A 52 14.16 11.24 -14.84
C THR A 52 14.07 12.57 -14.10
N THR A 53 12.87 13.11 -13.93
CA THR A 53 12.62 14.38 -13.24
C THR A 53 13.13 14.40 -11.79
N VAL A 54 13.11 13.24 -11.12
CA VAL A 54 13.51 13.08 -9.72
C VAL A 54 14.66 12.10 -9.53
N ASN A 55 15.40 11.81 -10.63
CA ASN A 55 16.54 10.89 -10.62
C ASN A 55 16.24 9.55 -9.94
N ALA A 56 15.07 8.99 -10.23
CA ALA A 56 14.56 7.76 -9.65
C ALA A 56 14.25 6.71 -10.72
N TYR A 57 14.11 5.48 -10.27
CA TYR A 57 13.81 4.30 -11.10
C TYR A 57 12.75 3.47 -10.39
N LEU A 58 11.73 3.05 -11.11
CA LEU A 58 10.86 1.98 -10.64
C LEU A 58 11.40 0.66 -11.22
N ILE A 59 11.90 -0.19 -10.34
CA ILE A 59 12.52 -1.47 -10.69
C ILE A 59 11.51 -2.57 -10.45
N PHE A 60 11.23 -3.37 -11.48
CA PHE A 60 10.48 -4.60 -11.33
C PHE A 60 11.47 -5.75 -11.09
N ALA A 61 11.37 -6.41 -9.95
CA ALA A 61 12.22 -7.52 -9.58
C ALA A 61 11.38 -8.79 -9.38
N ARG A 62 11.59 -9.79 -10.23
CA ARG A 62 11.03 -11.13 -10.07
C ARG A 62 11.97 -11.97 -9.25
N VAL A 63 11.56 -12.31 -8.05
CA VAL A 63 12.32 -13.11 -7.09
C VAL A 63 11.90 -14.56 -7.22
N ASN A 64 12.84 -15.41 -7.66
CA ASN A 64 12.67 -16.84 -7.73
C ASN A 64 13.25 -17.44 -6.44
N TYR A 65 12.50 -18.35 -5.84
CA TYR A 65 12.88 -19.02 -4.60
C TYR A 65 13.23 -20.49 -4.86
N ALA A 66 14.00 -21.09 -3.96
CA ALA A 66 14.33 -22.51 -4.04
C ALA A 66 13.06 -23.38 -3.97
N GLU A 67 12.05 -22.91 -3.20
CA GLU A 67 10.76 -23.59 -3.07
C GLU A 67 9.60 -22.59 -3.18
N GLY A 68 8.50 -23.04 -3.81
CA GLY A 68 7.27 -22.27 -3.99
C GLY A 68 7.31 -21.31 -5.19
N PRO A 69 6.24 -20.53 -5.40
CA PRO A 69 6.11 -19.66 -6.57
C PRO A 69 7.05 -18.46 -6.48
N ALA A 70 7.47 -17.96 -7.65
CA ALA A 70 8.16 -16.68 -7.76
C ALA A 70 7.22 -15.53 -7.41
N GLU A 71 7.78 -14.43 -6.93
CA GLU A 71 7.05 -13.20 -6.61
C GLU A 71 7.68 -12.01 -7.33
N THR A 72 6.84 -11.09 -7.81
CA THR A 72 7.31 -9.86 -8.44
C THR A 72 7.13 -8.69 -7.46
N TYR A 73 8.18 -7.89 -7.35
CA TYR A 73 8.20 -6.68 -6.51
C TYR A 73 8.39 -5.43 -7.38
N ALA A 74 7.64 -4.39 -7.08
CA ALA A 74 7.82 -3.05 -7.61
C ALA A 74 8.60 -2.21 -6.59
N ILE A 75 9.82 -1.82 -6.94
CA ILE A 75 10.79 -1.20 -6.02
C ILE A 75 11.16 0.18 -6.56
N PRO A 76 10.53 1.25 -6.06
CA PRO A 76 10.95 2.60 -6.40
C PRO A 76 12.28 2.92 -5.70
N MET A 77 13.28 3.32 -6.46
CA MET A 77 14.62 3.64 -5.99
C MET A 77 15.05 5.01 -6.48
N VAL A 78 15.62 5.84 -5.62
CA VAL A 78 16.22 7.13 -5.99
C VAL A 78 17.74 7.02 -5.91
N ARG A 79 18.41 7.58 -6.91
CA ARG A 79 19.88 7.67 -6.93
C ARG A 79 20.34 8.81 -6.03
N ILE A 80 21.32 8.51 -5.15
CA ILE A 80 21.91 9.47 -4.24
C ILE A 80 23.41 9.63 -4.51
N SER A 81 23.99 10.78 -4.15
CA SER A 81 25.38 11.14 -4.45
C SER A 81 26.37 10.88 -3.32
N SER A 82 25.92 10.58 -2.10
CA SER A 82 26.81 10.41 -0.95
C SER A 82 26.36 9.31 0.01
N GLU A 83 27.32 8.74 0.73
CA GLU A 83 27.12 7.77 1.80
C GLU A 83 26.38 8.38 2.99
N GLY A 84 25.55 7.59 3.67
CA GLY A 84 24.99 8.01 4.97
C GLY A 84 23.69 7.34 5.38
N GLN A 85 23.13 6.41 4.61
CA GLN A 85 21.92 5.69 5.04
C GLN A 85 22.17 4.18 5.10
N ALA A 86 21.86 3.58 6.24
CA ALA A 86 22.10 2.17 6.58
C ALA A 86 21.36 1.15 5.66
N SER A 87 20.48 1.60 4.79
CA SER A 87 19.65 0.75 3.92
C SER A 87 19.75 1.15 2.45
N SER A 88 20.97 1.46 1.96
CA SER A 88 21.20 1.75 0.54
C SER A 88 21.70 0.52 -0.21
N LEU A 89 21.27 0.39 -1.46
CA LEU A 89 21.77 -0.58 -2.42
C LEU A 89 22.98 0.03 -3.14
N ARG A 90 24.10 -0.67 -3.17
CA ARG A 90 25.30 -0.25 -3.89
C ARG A 90 25.54 -1.13 -5.10
N ILE A 91 25.80 -0.50 -6.22
CA ILE A 91 26.25 -1.14 -7.44
C ILE A 91 27.68 -0.67 -7.68
N HIS A 92 28.60 -1.61 -7.67
CA HIS A 92 30.03 -1.32 -7.81
C HIS A 92 30.36 -0.74 -9.18
N PRO A 93 31.38 0.13 -9.25
CA PRO A 93 31.78 0.75 -10.50
C PRO A 93 32.35 -0.30 -11.47
N ASP A 94 32.18 -0.05 -12.75
CA ASP A 94 32.85 -0.78 -13.82
C ASP A 94 33.62 0.19 -14.72
N ARG A 95 34.08 -0.30 -15.90
CA ARG A 95 34.82 0.55 -16.85
C ARG A 95 33.99 1.68 -17.46
N SER A 96 32.68 1.55 -17.43
CA SER A 96 31.73 2.46 -18.11
C SER A 96 30.99 3.39 -17.14
N PHE A 97 30.78 2.94 -15.90
CA PHE A 97 29.96 3.65 -14.92
C PHE A 97 30.67 3.72 -13.55
N ALA A 98 30.58 4.89 -12.91
CA ALA A 98 30.97 5.09 -11.53
C ALA A 98 30.04 4.31 -10.57
N GLU A 99 30.42 4.23 -9.30
CA GLU A 99 29.57 3.65 -8.26
C GLU A 99 28.18 4.30 -8.26
N ILE A 100 27.16 3.46 -8.16
CA ILE A 100 25.77 3.89 -8.09
C ILE A 100 25.22 3.50 -6.73
N ILE A 101 24.68 4.48 -6.01
CA ILE A 101 24.05 4.27 -4.73
C ILE A 101 22.55 4.58 -4.89
N LEU A 102 21.73 3.59 -4.58
CA LEU A 102 20.26 3.69 -4.65
C LEU A 102 19.67 3.52 -3.25
N LYS A 103 18.68 4.32 -2.90
CA LYS A 103 17.85 4.14 -1.69
C LYS A 103 16.38 3.96 -2.06
N ASP A 104 15.59 3.40 -1.15
CA ASP A 104 14.14 3.33 -1.31
C ASP A 104 13.56 4.75 -1.49
N ALA A 105 12.99 4.99 -2.65
CA ALA A 105 12.49 6.32 -3.02
C ALA A 105 11.31 6.78 -2.15
N LEU A 106 10.57 5.86 -1.51
CA LEU A 106 9.49 6.25 -0.58
C LEU A 106 10.02 6.88 0.73
N THR A 107 11.32 6.91 0.94
CA THR A 107 11.95 7.69 2.01
C THR A 107 12.39 9.10 1.56
N ASP A 108 12.18 9.43 0.29
CA ASP A 108 12.59 10.69 -0.31
C ASP A 108 11.42 11.64 -0.51
N GLN A 109 11.46 12.80 0.12
CA GLN A 109 10.37 13.77 0.11
C GLN A 109 10.09 14.34 -1.27
N GLN A 110 11.12 14.56 -2.08
CA GLN A 110 10.97 15.08 -3.44
C GLN A 110 10.31 14.03 -4.34
N PHE A 111 10.70 12.77 -4.20
CA PHE A 111 10.06 11.67 -4.92
C PHE A 111 8.58 11.55 -4.54
N LEU A 112 8.26 11.62 -3.25
CA LEU A 112 6.88 11.51 -2.78
C LEU A 112 6.01 12.68 -3.26
N ALA A 113 6.51 13.91 -3.22
CA ALA A 113 5.81 15.07 -3.78
C ALA A 113 5.58 14.90 -5.28
N HIS A 114 6.62 14.44 -6.01
CA HIS A 114 6.52 14.17 -7.44
C HIS A 114 5.47 13.11 -7.80
N LEU A 115 5.30 12.06 -6.99
CA LEU A 115 4.26 11.05 -7.23
C LEU A 115 2.84 11.65 -7.15
N LEU A 116 2.60 12.54 -6.20
CA LEU A 116 1.30 13.21 -6.08
C LEU A 116 1.04 14.13 -7.29
N ASP A 117 2.04 14.95 -7.64
CA ASP A 117 1.96 15.80 -8.83
C ASP A 117 1.75 14.98 -10.10
N ALA A 118 2.40 13.82 -10.19
CA ALA A 118 2.25 12.91 -11.29
C ALA A 118 0.82 12.37 -11.44
N VAL A 119 0.17 12.02 -10.33
CA VAL A 119 -1.24 11.63 -10.36
C VAL A 119 -2.11 12.80 -10.84
N ALA A 120 -1.91 13.99 -10.30
CA ALA A 120 -2.69 15.16 -10.68
C ALA A 120 -2.55 15.52 -12.17
N ASN A 121 -1.34 15.37 -12.72
CA ASN A 121 -1.00 15.74 -14.11
C ASN A 121 -1.09 14.58 -15.11
N ARG A 122 -1.61 13.41 -14.70
CA ARG A 122 -1.73 12.23 -15.59
C ARG A 122 -0.39 11.83 -16.21
N ALA A 123 0.68 11.87 -15.41
CA ALA A 123 2.02 11.57 -15.92
C ALA A 123 2.15 10.11 -16.38
N SER A 124 3.06 9.91 -17.32
CA SER A 124 3.39 8.59 -17.86
C SER A 124 4.89 8.50 -18.11
N TRP A 125 5.48 7.34 -17.81
CA TRP A 125 6.91 7.10 -17.99
C TRP A 125 7.13 5.78 -18.72
N PRO A 126 7.82 5.81 -19.87
CA PRO A 126 8.19 4.59 -20.57
C PRO A 126 9.29 3.83 -19.84
N GLY A 127 9.14 2.52 -19.75
CA GLY A 127 10.15 1.57 -19.31
C GLY A 127 10.91 0.95 -20.48
N ILE A 128 11.64 -0.13 -20.20
CA ILE A 128 12.31 -0.93 -21.24
C ILE A 128 11.27 -1.72 -22.05
N LYS A 129 10.25 -2.28 -21.39
CA LYS A 129 9.21 -3.12 -21.99
C LYS A 129 7.81 -2.51 -21.91
N GLY A 130 7.48 -1.88 -20.83
CA GLY A 130 6.16 -1.31 -20.58
C GLY A 130 6.19 0.16 -20.26
N GLN A 131 5.15 0.65 -19.63
CA GLN A 131 5.07 2.03 -19.14
C GLN A 131 4.32 2.11 -17.82
N VAL A 132 4.71 3.03 -16.97
CA VAL A 132 3.96 3.41 -15.78
C VAL A 132 3.04 4.58 -16.11
N ARG A 133 1.79 4.53 -15.65
CA ARG A 133 0.83 5.63 -15.74
C ARG A 133 0.32 6.00 -14.37
N ALA A 134 0.17 7.30 -14.14
CA ALA A 134 -0.53 7.86 -13.00
C ALA A 134 -1.89 8.39 -13.45
N VAL A 135 -2.97 7.98 -12.80
CA VAL A 135 -4.34 8.25 -13.24
C VAL A 135 -5.14 8.88 -12.10
N PRO A 136 -5.57 10.14 -12.20
CA PRO A 136 -6.47 10.75 -11.24
C PRO A 136 -7.91 10.30 -11.48
N THR A 137 -8.70 10.26 -10.43
CA THR A 137 -10.16 10.17 -10.52
C THR A 137 -10.81 11.55 -10.40
N SER A 138 -12.13 11.61 -10.59
CA SER A 138 -12.89 12.84 -10.37
C SER A 138 -12.90 13.32 -8.91
N ALA A 139 -12.57 12.44 -7.96
CA ALA A 139 -12.54 12.80 -6.54
C ALA A 139 -11.31 13.63 -6.15
N LEU A 140 -10.20 13.54 -6.91
CA LEU A 140 -8.97 14.23 -6.56
C LEU A 140 -9.15 15.73 -6.38
N GLU A 141 -9.80 16.39 -7.34
CA GLU A 141 -9.98 17.85 -7.32
C GLU A 141 -10.80 18.36 -6.13
N SER A 142 -11.66 17.51 -5.56
CA SER A 142 -12.44 17.83 -4.36
C SER A 142 -11.66 17.64 -3.06
N LEU A 143 -10.57 16.86 -3.09
CA LEU A 143 -9.72 16.54 -1.95
C LEU A 143 -8.48 17.42 -1.89
N TRP A 144 -7.91 17.73 -3.04
CA TRP A 144 -6.72 18.54 -3.18
C TRP A 144 -6.51 19.02 -4.61
N ARG A 145 -5.95 20.23 -4.74
CA ARG A 145 -5.53 20.82 -6.02
C ARG A 145 -4.11 21.36 -5.91
N PRO A 146 -3.27 21.19 -6.95
CA PRO A 146 -1.90 21.76 -6.95
C PRO A 146 -1.84 23.26 -6.65
N ALA A 147 -2.86 24.02 -7.03
CA ALA A 147 -2.97 25.46 -6.76
C ALA A 147 -3.11 25.82 -5.27
N GLU A 148 -3.46 24.87 -4.40
CA GLU A 148 -3.61 25.09 -2.96
C GLU A 148 -2.26 25.10 -2.21
N GLY A 149 -1.16 24.81 -2.92
CA GLY A 149 0.21 24.84 -2.41
C GLY A 149 0.82 23.47 -2.21
N PRO A 150 2.11 23.41 -1.82
CA PRO A 150 2.82 22.17 -1.61
C PRO A 150 2.28 21.43 -0.40
N ILE A 151 2.15 20.12 -0.54
CA ILE A 151 1.76 19.18 0.51
C ILE A 151 2.99 18.47 1.04
N THR A 152 3.09 18.26 2.35
CA THR A 152 4.19 17.56 3.00
C THR A 152 3.88 16.06 3.11
N PRO A 153 4.59 15.19 2.40
CA PRO A 153 4.43 13.75 2.53
C PRO A 153 5.12 13.20 3.78
N SER A 154 4.52 12.20 4.40
CA SER A 154 5.11 11.44 5.50
C SER A 154 4.87 9.95 5.35
N LEU A 155 5.93 9.13 5.44
CA LEU A 155 5.82 7.68 5.35
C LEU A 155 5.24 7.11 6.65
N MET A 156 4.25 6.24 6.53
CA MET A 156 3.68 5.51 7.67
C MET A 156 4.51 4.26 8.00
N ASN A 157 4.79 4.04 9.27
CA ASN A 157 5.60 2.90 9.73
C ASN A 157 4.79 1.61 10.00
N ALA A 158 3.47 1.64 9.81
CA ALA A 158 2.57 0.60 10.34
C ALA A 158 2.38 -0.62 9.42
N GLU A 159 2.67 -0.54 8.13
CA GLU A 159 2.37 -1.62 7.18
C GLU A 159 3.58 -2.51 6.88
N GLN A 160 3.33 -3.82 6.69
CA GLN A 160 4.37 -4.82 6.44
C GLN A 160 4.49 -5.22 4.96
N SER A 161 3.38 -5.30 4.21
CA SER A 161 3.37 -5.76 2.81
C SER A 161 3.26 -4.64 1.77
N ASN A 162 2.82 -3.45 2.21
CA ASN A 162 2.67 -2.24 1.41
C ASN A 162 3.46 -1.11 2.05
N SER A 163 3.52 0.03 1.38
CA SER A 163 4.07 1.26 1.97
C SER A 163 3.07 2.38 1.79
N SER A 164 2.61 2.96 2.89
CA SER A 164 1.63 4.04 2.89
C SER A 164 2.28 5.37 3.20
N VAL A 165 1.90 6.39 2.43
CA VAL A 165 2.35 7.78 2.56
C VAL A 165 1.15 8.66 2.81
N VAL A 166 1.20 9.45 3.88
CA VAL A 166 0.18 10.47 4.19
C VAL A 166 0.65 11.83 3.67
N TYR A 167 -0.23 12.53 2.98
CA TYR A 167 -0.03 13.89 2.48
C TYR A 167 -0.90 14.85 3.29
N ASP A 168 -0.31 15.52 4.29
CA ASP A 168 -0.92 16.56 5.16
C ASP A 168 -2.30 16.20 5.75
N LYS A 169 -2.57 14.90 5.99
CA LYS A 169 -3.88 14.39 6.41
C LYS A 169 -5.04 14.70 5.43
N LEU A 170 -4.72 14.93 4.17
CA LEU A 170 -5.69 15.10 3.08
C LEU A 170 -5.80 13.82 2.24
N LEU A 171 -4.65 13.21 1.94
CA LEU A 171 -4.56 12.04 1.07
C LEU A 171 -3.67 10.96 1.68
N VAL A 172 -3.91 9.71 1.27
CA VAL A 172 -3.04 8.55 1.56
C VAL A 172 -2.73 7.83 0.27
N LEU A 173 -1.45 7.72 -0.07
CA LEU A 173 -0.97 6.85 -1.14
C LEU A 173 -0.54 5.51 -0.56
N LYS A 174 -1.14 4.43 -1.03
CA LYS A 174 -0.77 3.05 -0.72
C LYS A 174 -0.02 2.47 -1.91
N MET A 175 1.29 2.22 -1.76
CA MET A 175 2.13 1.59 -2.77
C MET A 175 2.20 0.08 -2.54
N PHE A 176 1.85 -0.70 -3.55
CA PHE A 176 1.94 -2.16 -3.54
C PHE A 176 3.38 -2.58 -3.83
N ARG A 177 4.03 -3.19 -2.85
CA ARG A 177 5.42 -3.66 -3.01
C ARG A 177 5.48 -4.98 -3.77
N ARG A 178 4.66 -5.96 -3.38
CA ARG A 178 4.44 -7.18 -4.16
C ARG A 178 3.31 -6.93 -5.14
N VAL A 179 3.56 -7.18 -6.41
CA VAL A 179 2.63 -6.93 -7.50
C VAL A 179 2.33 -8.21 -8.27
N GLU A 180 1.11 -8.33 -8.73
CA GLU A 180 0.62 -9.42 -9.55
C GLU A 180 -0.05 -8.82 -10.79
N ALA A 181 0.00 -9.56 -11.91
CA ALA A 181 -0.67 -9.12 -13.13
C ALA A 181 -2.18 -8.93 -12.89
N GLY A 182 -2.74 -7.86 -13.41
CA GLY A 182 -4.15 -7.51 -13.23
C GLY A 182 -4.38 -6.40 -12.21
N LEU A 183 -5.67 -6.11 -11.99
CA LEU A 183 -6.08 -5.12 -11.01
C LEU A 183 -5.94 -5.67 -9.60
N ASN A 184 -5.34 -4.89 -8.72
CA ASN A 184 -5.34 -5.21 -7.29
C ASN A 184 -6.78 -5.14 -6.75
N PRO A 185 -7.25 -6.12 -5.94
CA PRO A 185 -8.61 -6.13 -5.41
C PRO A 185 -9.01 -4.87 -4.65
N ASP A 186 -8.09 -4.25 -3.89
CA ASP A 186 -8.36 -2.99 -3.18
C ASP A 186 -8.70 -1.86 -4.17
N LEU A 187 -7.98 -1.80 -5.28
CA LEU A 187 -8.22 -0.80 -6.34
C LEU A 187 -9.51 -1.12 -7.10
N GLU A 188 -9.73 -2.38 -7.49
CA GLU A 188 -10.94 -2.82 -8.22
C GLU A 188 -12.20 -2.48 -7.44
N ILE A 189 -12.24 -2.85 -6.15
CA ILE A 189 -13.35 -2.55 -5.24
C ILE A 189 -13.53 -1.04 -5.08
N GLY A 190 -12.45 -0.29 -4.90
CA GLY A 190 -12.49 1.16 -4.78
C GLY A 190 -13.11 1.84 -5.99
N VAL A 191 -12.71 1.46 -7.20
CA VAL A 191 -13.28 1.94 -8.47
C VAL A 191 -14.75 1.58 -8.58
N PHE A 192 -15.10 0.31 -8.31
CA PHE A 192 -16.48 -0.16 -8.37
C PHE A 192 -17.40 0.62 -7.42
N LEU A 193 -17.00 0.77 -6.17
CA LEU A 193 -17.80 1.49 -5.16
C LEU A 193 -18.00 2.96 -5.52
N MET A 194 -16.98 3.59 -6.11
CA MET A 194 -17.05 4.98 -6.53
C MET A 194 -17.97 5.17 -7.75
N GLU A 195 -17.85 4.31 -8.76
CA GLU A 195 -18.50 4.50 -10.05
C GLU A 195 -19.90 3.83 -10.15
N LYS A 196 -20.09 2.70 -9.49
CA LYS A 196 -21.25 1.83 -9.69
C LYS A 196 -22.16 1.69 -8.46
N SER A 197 -21.79 2.26 -7.32
CA SER A 197 -22.59 2.14 -6.10
C SER A 197 -22.89 3.48 -5.44
N SER A 198 -23.86 3.48 -4.53
CA SER A 198 -24.16 4.61 -3.65
C SER A 198 -23.48 4.51 -2.28
N PHE A 199 -22.68 3.46 -2.04
CA PHE A 199 -21.98 3.27 -0.77
C PHE A 199 -20.86 4.28 -0.60
N ARG A 200 -20.89 5.05 0.51
CA ARG A 200 -19.96 6.16 0.75
C ARG A 200 -19.14 6.02 2.05
N ASN A 201 -19.24 4.86 2.73
CA ASN A 201 -18.52 4.61 3.98
C ASN A 201 -17.15 3.96 3.71
N VAL A 202 -16.44 4.44 2.67
CA VAL A 202 -15.06 4.11 2.29
C VAL A 202 -14.32 5.39 1.95
N PRO A 203 -12.98 5.42 2.11
CA PRO A 203 -12.20 6.56 1.64
C PRO A 203 -12.44 6.78 0.14
N PRO A 204 -12.69 8.01 -0.32
CA PRO A 204 -12.85 8.28 -1.75
C PRO A 204 -11.53 7.98 -2.47
N LEU A 205 -11.61 7.25 -3.59
CA LEU A 205 -10.46 6.97 -4.43
C LEU A 205 -10.10 8.22 -5.24
N ALA A 206 -8.94 8.82 -4.97
CA ALA A 206 -8.46 10.03 -5.62
C ALA A 206 -7.65 9.75 -6.90
N GLY A 207 -7.07 8.57 -7.01
CA GLY A 207 -6.27 8.17 -8.17
C GLY A 207 -5.55 6.85 -7.95
N TYR A 208 -4.79 6.44 -8.96
CA TYR A 208 -3.98 5.22 -8.88
C TYR A 208 -2.77 5.29 -9.80
N ILE A 209 -1.83 4.38 -9.59
CA ILE A 209 -0.64 4.20 -10.41
C ILE A 209 -0.65 2.76 -10.91
N GLU A 210 -0.41 2.56 -12.19
CA GLU A 210 -0.40 1.25 -12.83
C GLU A 210 0.79 1.12 -13.80
N TYR A 211 1.22 -0.10 -14.01
CA TYR A 211 2.16 -0.48 -15.05
C TYR A 211 1.42 -1.22 -16.15
N LEU A 212 1.71 -0.88 -17.39
CA LEU A 212 1.12 -1.46 -18.59
C LEU A 212 2.21 -2.09 -19.44
N ASP A 213 2.04 -3.36 -19.77
CA ASP A 213 2.87 -4.09 -20.73
C ASP A 213 1.99 -4.87 -21.72
N GLU A 214 2.60 -5.78 -22.48
CA GLU A 214 1.89 -6.64 -23.44
C GLU A 214 0.90 -7.61 -22.80
N HIS A 215 1.01 -7.87 -21.50
CA HIS A 215 0.13 -8.75 -20.72
C HIS A 215 -1.05 -8.00 -20.08
N GLY A 216 -1.05 -6.68 -20.12
CA GLY A 216 -2.11 -5.84 -19.57
C GLY A 216 -1.65 -4.91 -18.45
N ALA A 217 -2.60 -4.52 -17.62
CA ALA A 217 -2.36 -3.61 -16.51
C ALA A 217 -1.97 -4.37 -15.23
N THR A 218 -1.03 -3.80 -14.47
CA THR A 218 -0.66 -4.23 -13.11
C THR A 218 -0.78 -3.04 -12.18
N SER A 219 -1.55 -3.16 -11.11
CA SER A 219 -1.71 -2.09 -10.11
C SER A 219 -0.43 -1.91 -9.28
N LEU A 220 0.08 -0.68 -9.20
CA LEU A 220 1.27 -0.32 -8.43
C LEU A 220 0.95 0.45 -7.15
N GLY A 221 -0.18 1.16 -7.14
CA GLY A 221 -0.59 1.91 -5.96
C GLY A 221 -1.94 2.58 -6.15
N MET A 222 -2.53 2.99 -5.04
CA MET A 222 -3.79 3.73 -5.01
C MET A 222 -3.68 4.94 -4.10
N LEU A 223 -4.26 6.06 -4.53
CA LEU A 223 -4.36 7.31 -3.79
C LEU A 223 -5.79 7.47 -3.30
N GLN A 224 -5.97 7.65 -2.00
CA GLN A 224 -7.28 7.77 -1.36
C GLN A 224 -7.36 9.05 -0.50
N GLY A 225 -8.56 9.54 -0.25
CA GLY A 225 -8.79 10.57 0.75
C GLY A 225 -8.40 10.06 2.15
N TYR A 226 -7.76 10.92 2.93
CA TYR A 226 -7.46 10.61 4.32
C TYR A 226 -8.74 10.64 5.17
N VAL A 227 -8.96 9.61 5.96
CA VAL A 227 -10.07 9.56 6.92
C VAL A 227 -9.51 9.94 8.30
N ALA A 228 -9.92 11.12 8.79
CA ALA A 228 -9.56 11.54 10.15
C ALA A 228 -10.11 10.54 11.16
N ASN A 229 -9.25 10.07 12.07
CA ASN A 229 -9.60 9.06 13.05
C ASN A 229 -8.88 9.32 14.38
N GLN A 230 -9.36 8.66 15.45
CA GLN A 230 -8.79 8.69 16.80
C GLN A 230 -8.03 7.38 17.12
N GLY A 231 -7.72 6.60 16.12
CA GLY A 231 -7.08 5.29 16.20
C GLY A 231 -7.82 4.23 15.41
N ASP A 232 -7.28 3.04 15.37
CA ASP A 232 -7.86 1.89 14.68
C ASP A 232 -8.91 1.14 15.52
N ALA A 233 -9.70 0.31 14.85
CA ALA A 233 -10.74 -0.49 15.50
C ALA A 233 -10.17 -1.53 16.47
N TRP A 234 -8.94 -2.00 16.25
CA TRP A 234 -8.27 -2.95 17.14
C TRP A 234 -7.99 -2.32 18.50
N GLN A 235 -7.34 -1.15 18.53
CA GLN A 235 -7.06 -0.41 19.75
C GLN A 235 -8.34 0.03 20.47
N PHE A 236 -9.36 0.42 19.73
CA PHE A 236 -10.67 0.74 20.27
C PHE A 236 -11.29 -0.47 20.97
N THR A 237 -11.26 -1.65 20.34
CA THR A 237 -11.79 -2.90 20.90
C THR A 237 -11.01 -3.34 22.14
N LEU A 238 -9.67 -3.26 22.11
CA LEU A 238 -8.84 -3.61 23.26
C LEU A 238 -9.12 -2.72 24.47
N ARG A 239 -9.35 -1.43 24.27
CA ARG A 239 -9.72 -0.52 25.37
C ARG A 239 -11.07 -0.90 25.97
N ALA A 240 -12.08 -1.09 25.13
CA ALA A 240 -13.41 -1.50 25.58
C ALA A 240 -13.36 -2.84 26.34
N LEU A 241 -12.53 -3.77 25.89
CA LEU A 241 -12.32 -5.07 26.56
C LEU A 241 -11.62 -4.90 27.92
N ALA A 242 -10.63 -4.03 28.02
CA ALA A 242 -9.94 -3.73 29.27
C ALA A 242 -10.93 -3.11 30.29
N GLU A 243 -11.73 -2.13 29.89
CA GLU A 243 -12.78 -1.52 30.72
C GLU A 243 -13.80 -2.56 31.20
N TYR A 244 -14.21 -3.46 30.31
CA TYR A 244 -15.11 -4.57 30.67
C TYR A 244 -14.50 -5.48 31.75
N TYR A 245 -13.24 -5.91 31.59
CA TYR A 245 -12.60 -6.79 32.59
C TYR A 245 -12.36 -6.06 33.90
N GLU A 246 -12.04 -4.81 33.91
CA GLU A 246 -11.92 -4.01 35.11
C GLU A 246 -13.25 -3.91 35.86
N ALA A 247 -14.33 -3.58 35.18
CA ALA A 247 -15.66 -3.50 35.73
C ALA A 247 -16.13 -4.85 36.34
N VAL A 248 -15.84 -5.96 35.62
CA VAL A 248 -16.20 -7.30 36.09
C VAL A 248 -15.37 -7.70 37.33
N SER A 249 -14.09 -7.39 37.36
CA SER A 249 -13.20 -7.72 38.48
C SER A 249 -13.55 -6.97 39.77
N GLN A 250 -14.07 -5.74 39.64
CA GLN A 250 -14.53 -4.93 40.79
C GLN A 250 -15.95 -5.28 41.22
N SER A 251 -16.72 -5.98 40.41
CA SER A 251 -18.05 -6.44 40.77
C SER A 251 -17.94 -7.72 41.60
N ASN A 252 -18.42 -7.70 42.87
CA ASN A 252 -18.59 -8.89 43.71
C ASN A 252 -19.72 -9.82 43.22
N ALA A 253 -19.97 -9.87 41.93
CA ALA A 253 -21.04 -10.67 41.33
C ALA A 253 -20.69 -12.16 41.41
N ALA A 254 -21.02 -12.79 42.54
CA ALA A 254 -21.22 -14.22 42.64
C ALA A 254 -22.42 -14.59 41.75
N GLY A 255 -22.17 -14.94 40.51
CA GLY A 255 -23.21 -15.39 39.57
C GLY A 255 -22.81 -15.06 38.15
N ALA A 256 -22.01 -15.92 37.52
CA ALA A 256 -22.05 -16.00 36.06
C ALA A 256 -23.48 -16.37 35.68
N GLY A 257 -24.21 -15.44 35.06
CA GLY A 257 -25.53 -15.74 34.51
C GLY A 257 -25.46 -16.97 33.61
N GLU A 258 -26.52 -17.71 33.47
CA GLU A 258 -26.56 -18.86 32.56
C GLU A 258 -26.11 -18.45 31.14
N ILE A 259 -25.11 -19.17 30.64
CA ILE A 259 -24.69 -18.98 29.24
C ILE A 259 -25.84 -19.40 28.33
N PRO A 260 -26.35 -18.51 27.45
CA PRO A 260 -27.42 -18.86 26.56
C PRO A 260 -27.06 -20.08 25.70
N ARG A 261 -27.95 -21.08 25.68
CA ARG A 261 -27.75 -22.31 24.90
C ARG A 261 -28.19 -22.17 23.43
N ALA A 262 -28.78 -21.03 23.06
CA ALA A 262 -29.20 -20.75 21.69
C ALA A 262 -28.01 -20.43 20.78
N SER A 263 -28.15 -20.69 19.47
CA SER A 263 -27.13 -20.29 18.48
C SER A 263 -26.99 -18.77 18.42
N LEU A 264 -25.80 -18.28 18.03
CA LEU A 264 -25.55 -16.85 17.85
C LEU A 264 -26.54 -16.20 16.85
N VAL A 265 -26.94 -16.93 15.81
CA VAL A 265 -27.94 -16.48 14.84
C VAL A 265 -29.31 -16.30 15.49
N ALA A 266 -29.74 -17.24 16.36
CA ALA A 266 -31.02 -17.12 17.08
C ALA A 266 -30.97 -15.98 18.12
N LEU A 267 -29.83 -15.74 18.75
CA LEU A 267 -29.63 -14.65 19.69
C LEU A 267 -29.59 -13.28 19.00
N SER A 268 -29.08 -13.20 17.78
CA SER A 268 -28.95 -11.92 17.04
C SER A 268 -30.30 -11.26 16.74
N GLY A 269 -31.36 -12.03 16.71
CA GLY A 269 -32.73 -11.52 16.54
C GLY A 269 -33.44 -11.08 17.86
N GLN A 270 -32.75 -11.21 19.01
CA GLN A 270 -33.29 -10.88 20.32
C GLN A 270 -32.74 -9.55 20.85
N PRO A 271 -33.48 -8.83 21.70
CA PRO A 271 -32.95 -7.66 22.40
C PRO A 271 -31.73 -8.04 23.24
N VAL A 272 -30.73 -7.16 23.23
CA VAL A 272 -29.53 -7.33 24.08
C VAL A 272 -29.99 -7.27 25.55
N PRO A 273 -29.63 -8.27 26.40
CA PRO A 273 -29.96 -8.24 27.83
C PRO A 273 -29.41 -6.98 28.51
N ASP A 274 -30.19 -6.43 29.47
CA ASP A 274 -29.83 -5.21 30.18
C ASP A 274 -28.47 -5.35 30.90
N GLU A 275 -28.19 -6.54 31.42
CA GLU A 275 -26.89 -6.83 32.07
C GLU A 275 -25.72 -6.73 31.06
N ALA A 276 -25.86 -7.28 29.87
CA ALA A 276 -24.86 -7.16 28.81
C ALA A 276 -24.68 -5.69 28.38
N ARG A 277 -25.79 -4.95 28.28
CA ARG A 277 -25.78 -3.52 27.95
C ARG A 277 -25.05 -2.69 29.01
N ARG A 278 -25.29 -2.98 30.29
CA ARG A 278 -24.60 -2.29 31.39
C ARG A 278 -23.10 -2.57 31.41
N ARG A 279 -22.68 -3.82 31.14
CA ARG A 279 -21.27 -4.23 31.22
C ARG A 279 -20.45 -3.85 29.99
N ILE A 280 -21.03 -4.00 28.81
CA ILE A 280 -20.33 -3.76 27.54
C ILE A 280 -20.45 -2.29 27.09
N GLY A 281 -21.54 -1.63 27.48
CA GLY A 281 -21.73 -0.19 27.24
C GLY A 281 -21.80 0.19 25.77
N ALA A 282 -21.23 1.33 25.45
CA ALA A 282 -21.27 1.94 24.13
C ALA A 282 -20.58 1.12 23.00
N TYR A 283 -19.75 0.12 23.38
CA TYR A 283 -19.13 -0.77 22.39
C TYR A 283 -20.19 -1.57 21.60
N LEU A 284 -21.33 -1.90 22.20
CA LEU A 284 -22.44 -2.59 21.52
C LEU A 284 -22.98 -1.80 20.33
N ASP A 285 -23.09 -0.48 20.48
CA ASP A 285 -23.57 0.39 19.40
C ASP A 285 -22.55 0.46 18.25
N SER A 286 -21.25 0.50 18.60
CA SER A 286 -20.15 0.45 17.63
C SER A 286 -20.13 -0.88 16.87
N ALA A 287 -20.30 -2.00 17.56
CA ALA A 287 -20.39 -3.33 16.94
C ALA A 287 -21.61 -3.46 16.01
N ALA A 288 -22.77 -2.95 16.44
CA ALA A 288 -23.98 -2.93 15.63
C ALA A 288 -23.80 -2.05 14.36
N LEU A 289 -23.16 -0.88 14.51
CA LEU A 289 -22.83 0.00 13.38
C LEU A 289 -21.89 -0.68 12.39
N LEU A 290 -20.81 -1.33 12.88
CA LEU A 290 -19.90 -2.08 12.04
C LEU A 290 -20.60 -3.17 11.24
N GLY A 291 -21.46 -3.97 11.91
CA GLY A 291 -22.26 -5.00 11.24
C GLY A 291 -23.17 -4.44 10.15
N ARG A 292 -23.83 -3.31 10.42
CA ARG A 292 -24.67 -2.62 9.43
C ARG A 292 -23.85 -2.14 8.23
N ARG A 293 -22.72 -1.49 8.45
CA ARG A 293 -21.85 -1.00 7.36
C ARG A 293 -21.28 -2.15 6.53
N THR A 294 -20.95 -3.28 7.16
CA THR A 294 -20.52 -4.48 6.46
C THR A 294 -21.63 -5.04 5.57
N ALA A 295 -22.86 -5.11 6.08
CA ALA A 295 -24.02 -5.57 5.28
C ALA A 295 -24.31 -4.63 4.10
N GLU A 296 -24.28 -3.32 4.32
CA GLU A 296 -24.45 -2.31 3.25
C GLU A 296 -23.34 -2.45 2.18
N LEU A 297 -22.10 -2.69 2.57
CA LEU A 297 -21.00 -2.96 1.64
C LEU A 297 -21.24 -4.22 0.81
N HIS A 298 -21.64 -5.32 1.46
CA HIS A 298 -21.96 -6.57 0.75
C HIS A 298 -23.10 -6.40 -0.25
N LEU A 299 -24.17 -5.67 0.13
CA LEU A 299 -25.28 -5.35 -0.76
C LEU A 299 -24.81 -4.48 -1.95
N ALA A 300 -23.94 -3.50 -1.69
CA ALA A 300 -23.38 -2.67 -2.75
C ALA A 300 -22.54 -3.51 -3.74
N LEU A 301 -21.72 -4.43 -3.25
CA LEU A 301 -20.91 -5.33 -4.08
C LEU A 301 -21.75 -6.36 -4.83
N ALA A 302 -22.90 -6.76 -4.31
CA ALA A 302 -23.83 -7.69 -4.96
C ALA A 302 -24.75 -7.03 -6.01
N SER A 303 -24.75 -5.71 -6.10
CA SER A 303 -25.61 -4.93 -7.00
C SER A 303 -25.09 -4.84 -8.43
N ARG A 304 -24.59 -5.93 -9.00
CA ARG A 304 -24.09 -6.00 -10.38
C ARG A 304 -25.21 -6.00 -11.41
#